data_43994c40fcf15a0f106e080198bfe2e6
#
_entry.id   43994c40fcf15a0f106e080198bfe2e6
#
_cell.length_a   1.000
_cell.length_b   1.000
_cell.length_c   1.000
_cell.angle_alpha   90.00
_cell.angle_beta   90.00
_cell.angle_gamma   90.00
#
_symmetry.space_group_name_H-M   'P 1'
#
loop_
_entity.id
_entity.type
_entity.pdbx_description
1 polymer ?
#
loop_
_entity_poly.entity_id
_entity_poly.type
_entity_poly.pdbx_seq_one_letter_code
_entity_poly.pdbx_strand_id
1 'polypeptide(L)'
;MNEDRHRFPKKSDSSRGFMLVEVLIALALFGMSAIFLVDGVGTVSRAIREMKNTRELEQDLIWVRSQIFQEADYEDMEEGGDITAPTMGEIRWEAEVEMLTEVLDMFKVTLNLEYEGNSDFNVEAGERSSTMYLFRPTWSQNSDFARERNDVLEEKRDKIRELQEERRRF
;
A
#
# COMPACT_ATOMS: atom_id res chain seq x y z
N MET A 1 -83.24 -53.70 21.47
CA MET A 1 -82.25 -53.91 20.42
C MET A 1 -81.88 -52.53 19.88
N ASN A 2 -80.84 -51.98 20.45
CA ASN A 2 -80.45 -50.55 20.23
C ASN A 2 -79.16 -50.52 19.35
N GLU A 3 -79.25 -50.04 18.12
CA GLU A 3 -78.11 -49.90 17.21
C GLU A 3 -77.52 -48.52 17.39
N ASP A 4 -76.41 -48.48 18.15
CA ASP A 4 -75.59 -47.30 18.25
C ASP A 4 -74.75 -47.08 16.95
N ARG A 5 -75.18 -46.15 16.11
CA ARG A 5 -74.43 -45.69 14.95
C ARG A 5 -73.33 -44.73 15.40
N HIS A 6 -72.11 -45.23 15.51
CA HIS A 6 -70.92 -44.38 15.64
C HIS A 6 -70.78 -43.48 14.42
N ARG A 7 -71.09 -42.18 14.56
CA ARG A 7 -70.71 -41.13 13.63
C ARG A 7 -69.20 -40.80 13.82
N PHE A 8 -68.39 -41.21 12.86
CA PHE A 8 -67.02 -40.70 12.77
C PHE A 8 -67.01 -39.21 12.40
N PRO A 9 -66.27 -38.36 13.11
CA PRO A 9 -66.15 -36.93 12.75
C PRO A 9 -65.43 -36.79 11.40
N LYS A 10 -66.04 -36.06 10.49
CA LYS A 10 -65.50 -35.70 9.21
C LYS A 10 -64.28 -34.83 9.39
N LYS A 11 -63.10 -35.36 9.15
CA LYS A 11 -61.81 -34.66 9.20
C LYS A 11 -61.84 -33.52 8.20
N SER A 12 -61.86 -32.26 8.68
CA SER A 12 -61.90 -31.08 7.81
C SER A 12 -60.59 -30.97 7.05
N ASP A 13 -60.66 -30.95 5.73
CA ASP A 13 -59.53 -30.71 4.80
C ASP A 13 -59.02 -29.23 4.90
N SER A 14 -58.52 -28.81 6.06
CA SER A 14 -57.92 -27.49 6.21
C SER A 14 -56.45 -27.44 5.77
N SER A 15 -55.87 -28.57 5.36
CA SER A 15 -54.46 -28.68 4.99
C SER A 15 -54.06 -28.13 3.63
N ARG A 16 -54.99 -27.92 2.72
CA ARG A 16 -54.65 -27.47 1.35
C ARG A 16 -54.36 -25.94 1.25
N GLY A 17 -55.01 -25.13 2.08
CA GLY A 17 -54.76 -23.68 2.13
C GLY A 17 -53.45 -23.30 2.80
N PHE A 18 -53.04 -24.11 3.79
CA PHE A 18 -51.78 -23.90 4.51
C PHE A 18 -50.57 -24.19 3.64
N MET A 19 -50.55 -25.23 2.83
CA MET A 19 -49.46 -25.52 1.89
C MET A 19 -49.22 -24.44 0.83
N LEU A 20 -50.25 -23.76 0.39
CA LEU A 20 -50.10 -22.70 -0.64
C LEU A 20 -49.43 -21.46 -0.08
N VAL A 21 -49.78 -21.07 1.15
CA VAL A 21 -49.12 -19.96 1.88
C VAL A 21 -47.66 -20.29 2.20
N GLU A 22 -47.36 -21.53 2.59
CA GLU A 22 -46.02 -21.98 2.88
C GLU A 22 -45.10 -21.93 1.63
N VAL A 23 -45.62 -22.34 0.48
CA VAL A 23 -44.90 -22.25 -0.81
C VAL A 23 -44.64 -20.79 -1.18
N LEU A 24 -45.63 -19.89 -0.98
CA LEU A 24 -45.45 -18.46 -1.26
C LEU A 24 -44.38 -17.83 -0.35
N ILE A 25 -44.39 -18.16 0.96
CA ILE A 25 -43.39 -17.70 1.89
C ILE A 25 -42.00 -18.25 1.50
N ALA A 26 -41.89 -19.52 1.19
CA ALA A 26 -40.65 -20.16 0.76
C ALA A 26 -40.08 -19.48 -0.51
N LEU A 27 -40.91 -19.18 -1.49
CA LEU A 27 -40.53 -18.48 -2.71
C LEU A 27 -40.08 -17.04 -2.42
N ALA A 28 -40.75 -16.32 -1.51
CA ALA A 28 -40.39 -14.99 -1.10
C ALA A 28 -39.02 -14.97 -0.39
N LEU A 29 -38.78 -15.90 0.53
CA LEU A 29 -37.51 -16.06 1.23
C LEU A 29 -36.38 -16.45 0.26
N PHE A 30 -36.66 -17.34 -0.67
CA PHE A 30 -35.71 -17.73 -1.71
C PHE A 30 -35.34 -16.53 -2.61
N GLY A 31 -36.34 -15.77 -3.04
CA GLY A 31 -36.12 -14.56 -3.82
C GLY A 31 -35.26 -13.51 -3.10
N MET A 32 -35.57 -13.26 -1.82
CA MET A 32 -34.75 -12.38 -0.98
C MET A 32 -33.31 -12.91 -0.85
N SER A 33 -33.14 -14.19 -0.59
CA SER A 33 -31.81 -14.80 -0.46
C SER A 33 -31.00 -14.68 -1.75
N ALA A 34 -31.64 -14.86 -2.90
CA ALA A 34 -30.99 -14.70 -4.20
C ALA A 34 -30.50 -13.24 -4.44
N ILE A 35 -31.31 -12.25 -4.06
CA ILE A 35 -30.92 -10.83 -4.16
C ILE A 35 -29.70 -10.53 -3.27
N PHE A 36 -29.73 -10.96 -2.00
CA PHE A 36 -28.58 -10.76 -1.09
C PHE A 36 -27.31 -11.46 -1.58
N LEU A 37 -27.45 -12.60 -2.23
CA LEU A 37 -26.30 -13.35 -2.76
C LEU A 37 -25.67 -12.60 -3.95
N VAL A 38 -26.49 -12.06 -4.85
CA VAL A 38 -26.03 -11.27 -6.00
C VAL A 38 -25.36 -9.97 -5.53
N ASP A 39 -25.96 -9.25 -4.59
CA ASP A 39 -25.39 -8.03 -4.00
C ASP A 39 -24.07 -8.31 -3.27
N GLY A 40 -24.03 -9.40 -2.50
CA GLY A 40 -22.83 -9.83 -1.79
C GLY A 40 -21.67 -10.12 -2.76
N VAL A 41 -21.91 -10.86 -3.84
CA VAL A 41 -20.90 -11.14 -4.87
C VAL A 41 -20.44 -9.84 -5.55
N GLY A 42 -21.37 -8.91 -5.84
CA GLY A 42 -21.06 -7.61 -6.43
C GLY A 42 -20.13 -6.77 -5.52
N THR A 43 -20.40 -6.74 -4.23
CA THR A 43 -19.59 -6.01 -3.24
C THR A 43 -18.20 -6.60 -3.11
N VAL A 44 -18.07 -7.93 -3.00
CA VAL A 44 -16.78 -8.62 -2.94
C VAL A 44 -15.96 -8.38 -4.20
N SER A 45 -16.58 -8.42 -5.36
CA SER A 45 -15.90 -8.19 -6.65
C SER A 45 -15.34 -6.77 -6.76
N ARG A 46 -16.05 -5.76 -6.22
CA ARG A 46 -15.54 -4.37 -6.16
C ARG A 46 -14.36 -4.27 -5.20
N ALA A 47 -14.48 -4.81 -3.99
CA ALA A 47 -13.41 -4.81 -3.01
C ALA A 47 -12.13 -5.48 -3.55
N ILE A 48 -12.25 -6.60 -4.25
CA ILE A 48 -11.10 -7.29 -4.87
C ILE A 48 -10.45 -6.42 -5.93
N ARG A 49 -11.21 -5.70 -6.76
CA ARG A 49 -10.65 -4.78 -7.77
C ARG A 49 -9.90 -3.62 -7.13
N GLU A 50 -10.48 -3.00 -6.10
CA GLU A 50 -9.83 -1.90 -5.36
C GLU A 50 -8.52 -2.36 -4.71
N MET A 51 -8.54 -3.54 -4.07
CA MET A 51 -7.32 -4.13 -3.49
C MET A 51 -6.26 -4.44 -4.55
N LYS A 52 -6.66 -4.92 -5.73
CA LYS A 52 -5.75 -5.20 -6.83
C LYS A 52 -5.11 -3.90 -7.34
N ASN A 53 -5.90 -2.87 -7.61
CA ASN A 53 -5.41 -1.58 -8.09
C ASN A 53 -4.41 -0.95 -7.09
N THR A 54 -4.73 -0.99 -5.79
CA THR A 54 -3.82 -0.50 -4.74
C THR A 54 -2.50 -1.27 -4.74
N ARG A 55 -2.53 -2.58 -4.92
CA ARG A 55 -1.33 -3.41 -4.95
C ARG A 55 -0.46 -3.14 -6.18
N GLU A 56 -1.07 -2.96 -7.34
CA GLU A 56 -0.35 -2.63 -8.59
C GLU A 56 0.33 -1.26 -8.47
N LEU A 57 -0.36 -0.27 -7.90
CA LEU A 57 0.20 1.06 -7.62
C LEU A 57 1.40 0.99 -6.64
N GLU A 58 1.28 0.23 -5.55
CA GLU A 58 2.40 0.05 -4.61
C GLU A 58 3.59 -0.67 -5.26
N GLN A 59 3.35 -1.61 -6.16
CA GLN A 59 4.42 -2.28 -6.92
C GLN A 59 5.14 -1.31 -7.86
N ASP A 60 4.40 -0.45 -8.55
CA ASP A 60 4.98 0.59 -9.40
C ASP A 60 5.83 1.57 -8.58
N LEU A 61 5.35 2.02 -7.42
CA LEU A 61 6.10 2.87 -6.52
C LEU A 61 7.41 2.24 -6.04
N ILE A 62 7.39 0.96 -5.69
CA ILE A 62 8.60 0.22 -5.30
C ILE A 62 9.57 0.14 -6.48
N TRP A 63 9.07 -0.17 -7.67
CA TRP A 63 9.88 -0.28 -8.87
C TRP A 63 10.50 1.08 -9.24
N VAL A 64 9.72 2.15 -9.28
CA VAL A 64 10.18 3.52 -9.56
C VAL A 64 11.28 3.94 -8.60
N ARG A 65 11.06 3.76 -7.30
CA ARG A 65 12.09 4.04 -6.28
C ARG A 65 13.36 3.23 -6.54
N SER A 66 13.23 1.95 -6.88
CA SER A 66 14.38 1.11 -7.14
C SER A 66 15.18 1.55 -8.37
N GLN A 67 14.52 2.11 -9.37
CA GLN A 67 15.18 2.68 -10.55
C GLN A 67 15.93 3.97 -10.19
N ILE A 68 15.25 4.89 -9.50
CA ILE A 68 15.83 6.17 -9.08
C ILE A 68 17.04 5.95 -8.17
N PHE A 69 16.96 5.02 -7.21
CA PHE A 69 18.08 4.75 -6.31
C PHE A 69 19.24 3.95 -6.93
N GLN A 70 19.13 3.51 -8.17
CA GLN A 70 20.26 2.98 -8.94
C GLN A 70 21.13 4.10 -9.51
N GLU A 71 20.62 5.35 -9.51
CA GLU A 71 21.43 6.48 -9.92
C GLU A 71 22.68 6.58 -9.06
N ALA A 72 23.81 6.60 -9.74
CA ALA A 72 25.12 6.56 -9.09
C ALA A 72 25.69 7.93 -8.86
N ASP A 73 25.27 8.90 -9.69
CA ASP A 73 25.75 10.26 -9.63
C ASP A 73 24.89 11.12 -8.71
N TYR A 74 25.53 11.97 -7.93
CA TYR A 74 24.85 12.90 -7.05
C TYR A 74 24.13 14.02 -7.83
N GLU A 75 24.78 14.56 -8.86
CA GLU A 75 24.25 15.66 -9.65
C GLU A 75 22.98 15.23 -10.40
N ASP A 76 22.99 14.04 -11.00
CA ASP A 76 21.83 13.45 -11.67
C ASP A 76 20.68 13.15 -10.69
N MET A 77 21.01 12.76 -9.46
CA MET A 77 20.01 12.55 -8.41
C MET A 77 19.35 13.86 -7.98
N GLU A 78 20.10 14.95 -7.87
CA GLU A 78 19.59 16.26 -7.46
C GLU A 78 18.81 16.96 -8.61
N GLU A 79 19.22 16.75 -9.86
CA GLU A 79 18.52 17.27 -11.03
C GLU A 79 17.10 16.72 -11.16
N GLY A 80 16.88 15.49 -10.70
CA GLY A 80 15.60 14.82 -10.83
C GLY A 80 15.32 14.33 -12.25
N GLY A 81 14.07 13.98 -12.54
CA GLY A 81 13.71 13.50 -13.87
C GLY A 81 12.30 12.96 -13.98
N ASP A 82 12.05 12.33 -15.12
CA ASP A 82 10.76 11.70 -15.42
C ASP A 82 10.96 10.19 -15.66
N ILE A 83 10.02 9.40 -15.18
CA ILE A 83 9.99 7.94 -15.36
C ILE A 83 8.57 7.48 -15.62
N THR A 84 8.39 6.55 -16.55
CA THR A 84 7.06 6.02 -16.87
C THR A 84 6.83 4.68 -16.18
N ALA A 85 5.78 4.60 -15.36
CA ALA A 85 5.34 3.38 -14.71
C ALA A 85 4.07 2.80 -15.37
N PRO A 86 3.89 1.48 -15.40
CA PRO A 86 2.79 0.84 -16.13
C PRO A 86 1.40 1.24 -15.65
N THR A 87 1.20 1.40 -14.35
CA THR A 87 -0.11 1.70 -13.75
C THR A 87 -0.31 3.19 -13.50
N MET A 88 0.75 3.90 -13.12
CA MET A 88 0.69 5.31 -12.73
C MET A 88 0.88 6.27 -13.89
N GLY A 89 1.44 5.81 -15.03
CA GLY A 89 1.80 6.64 -16.17
C GLY A 89 3.13 7.36 -15.96
N GLU A 90 3.19 8.61 -16.44
CA GLU A 90 4.38 9.45 -16.28
C GLU A 90 4.49 9.98 -14.85
N ILE A 91 5.68 9.84 -14.27
CA ILE A 91 6.00 10.24 -12.90
C ILE A 91 7.19 11.16 -12.96
N ARG A 92 7.00 12.39 -12.50
CA ARG A 92 8.08 13.33 -12.25
C ARG A 92 8.63 13.09 -10.84
N TRP A 93 9.95 13.09 -10.72
CA TRP A 93 10.58 12.91 -9.43
C TRP A 93 11.63 14.00 -9.18
N GLU A 94 11.73 14.41 -7.92
CA GLU A 94 12.72 15.33 -7.38
C GLU A 94 13.29 14.73 -6.10
N ALA A 95 14.60 14.88 -5.90
CA ALA A 95 15.26 14.39 -4.72
C ALA A 95 16.04 15.50 -4.02
N GLU A 96 15.84 15.59 -2.69
CA GLU A 96 16.63 16.43 -1.81
C GLU A 96 17.63 15.53 -1.07
N VAL A 97 18.92 15.87 -1.17
CA VAL A 97 20.01 15.06 -0.63
C VAL A 97 20.73 15.83 0.47
N GLU A 98 20.75 15.30 1.69
CA GLU A 98 21.44 15.86 2.84
C GLU A 98 22.50 14.87 3.37
N MET A 99 23.73 15.28 3.56
CA MET A 99 24.73 14.44 4.23
C MET A 99 24.47 14.41 5.75
N LEU A 100 24.54 13.22 6.35
CA LEU A 100 24.43 13.08 7.80
C LEU A 100 25.78 13.32 8.48
N THR A 101 25.77 14.15 9.53
CA THR A 101 26.97 14.45 10.33
C THR A 101 27.34 13.34 11.32
N GLU A 102 26.37 12.50 11.71
CA GLU A 102 26.61 11.41 12.66
C GLU A 102 27.34 10.21 12.05
N VAL A 103 27.09 9.93 10.78
CA VAL A 103 27.62 8.77 10.07
C VAL A 103 28.29 9.21 8.77
N LEU A 104 29.58 8.93 8.66
CA LEU A 104 30.34 9.26 7.46
C LEU A 104 29.76 8.56 6.22
N ASP A 105 29.71 9.28 5.11
CA ASP A 105 29.24 8.81 3.79
C ASP A 105 27.76 8.33 3.78
N MET A 106 27.00 8.72 4.81
CA MET A 106 25.56 8.46 4.89
C MET A 106 24.78 9.71 4.47
N PHE A 107 23.82 9.50 3.61
CA PHE A 107 22.96 10.56 3.08
C PHE A 107 21.51 10.27 3.41
N LYS A 108 20.79 11.30 3.81
CA LYS A 108 19.33 11.31 3.86
C LYS A 108 18.82 11.84 2.54
N VAL A 109 18.05 11.02 1.82
CA VAL A 109 17.43 11.38 0.56
C VAL A 109 15.93 11.46 0.74
N THR A 110 15.37 12.63 0.50
CA THR A 110 13.92 12.84 0.47
C THR A 110 13.48 12.89 -0.98
N LEU A 111 12.77 11.85 -1.40
CA LEU A 111 12.28 11.67 -2.76
C LEU A 111 10.81 12.09 -2.83
N ASN A 112 10.50 13.04 -3.70
CA ASN A 112 9.16 13.47 -4.02
C ASN A 112 8.79 12.95 -5.41
N LEU A 113 7.64 12.28 -5.51
CA LEU A 113 7.09 11.72 -6.75
C LEU A 113 5.77 12.42 -7.02
N GLU A 114 5.62 13.00 -8.19
CA GLU A 114 4.38 13.58 -8.71
C GLU A 114 3.92 12.79 -9.92
N TYR A 115 2.66 12.40 -9.98
CA TYR A 115 2.09 11.64 -11.08
C TYR A 115 0.72 12.16 -11.49
N GLU A 116 0.48 12.19 -12.81
CA GLU A 116 -0.78 12.69 -13.37
C GLU A 116 -1.95 11.72 -13.19
N GLY A 117 -1.65 10.48 -12.86
CA GLY A 117 -2.64 9.42 -12.73
C GLY A 117 -2.93 8.73 -14.06
N ASN A 118 -3.75 7.68 -13.99
CA ASN A 118 -4.11 6.87 -15.16
C ASN A 118 -5.55 6.38 -15.04
N SER A 119 -6.41 6.86 -15.94
CA SER A 119 -7.83 6.52 -15.95
C SER A 119 -8.09 5.05 -16.25
N ASP A 120 -7.23 4.37 -17.02
CA ASP A 120 -7.39 2.96 -17.37
C ASP A 120 -7.24 2.04 -16.14
N PHE A 121 -6.45 2.50 -15.15
CA PHE A 121 -6.22 1.81 -13.89
C PHE A 121 -6.94 2.46 -12.71
N ASN A 122 -7.77 3.48 -12.97
CA ASN A 122 -8.47 4.24 -11.94
C ASN A 122 -7.52 4.82 -10.87
N VAL A 123 -6.35 5.27 -11.31
CA VAL A 123 -5.35 5.97 -10.49
C VAL A 123 -5.56 7.47 -10.67
N GLU A 124 -5.81 8.17 -9.57
CA GLU A 124 -5.93 9.62 -9.55
C GLU A 124 -4.54 10.26 -9.51
N ALA A 125 -4.42 11.49 -10.02
CA ALA A 125 -3.21 12.29 -9.89
C ALA A 125 -2.88 12.52 -8.41
N GLY A 126 -1.59 12.57 -8.09
CA GLY A 126 -1.18 12.75 -6.70
C GLY A 126 0.32 12.90 -6.53
N GLU A 127 0.69 13.09 -5.27
CA GLU A 127 2.07 13.23 -4.84
C GLU A 127 2.40 12.20 -3.77
N ARG A 128 3.65 11.73 -3.77
CA ARG A 128 4.18 10.83 -2.75
C ARG A 128 5.58 11.26 -2.36
N SER A 129 5.78 11.49 -1.06
CA SER A 129 7.08 11.75 -0.50
C SER A 129 7.59 10.55 0.30
N SER A 130 8.88 10.28 0.20
CA SER A 130 9.53 9.22 0.99
C SER A 130 10.95 9.59 1.33
N THR A 131 11.36 9.29 2.56
CA THR A 131 12.72 9.51 3.03
C THR A 131 13.46 8.20 3.16
N MET A 132 14.70 8.15 2.69
CA MET A 132 15.60 7.01 2.83
C MET A 132 16.98 7.44 3.26
N TYR A 133 17.73 6.48 3.79
CA TYR A 133 19.13 6.65 4.15
C TYR A 133 19.99 5.79 3.24
N LEU A 134 20.90 6.45 2.51
CA LEU A 134 21.78 5.79 1.54
C LEU A 134 23.23 5.92 1.98
N PHE A 135 23.97 4.82 1.92
CA PHE A 135 25.42 4.83 2.09
C PHE A 135 26.08 4.99 0.70
N ARG A 136 26.63 6.18 0.44
CA ARG A 136 27.19 6.58 -0.86
C ARG A 136 28.56 7.25 -0.72
N PRO A 137 29.65 6.51 -0.55
CA PRO A 137 30.98 7.07 -0.40
C PRO A 137 31.46 7.92 -1.59
N THR A 138 30.91 7.67 -2.79
CA THR A 138 31.22 8.44 -4.00
C THR A 138 30.66 9.86 -3.93
N TRP A 139 29.46 10.04 -3.40
CA TRP A 139 28.83 11.33 -3.28
C TRP A 139 29.55 12.26 -2.30
N SER A 140 30.08 11.74 -1.22
CA SER A 140 30.82 12.51 -0.25
C SER A 140 32.17 13.05 -0.75
N GLN A 141 32.59 12.60 -1.95
CA GLN A 141 33.78 13.13 -2.63
C GLN A 141 33.44 14.34 -3.52
N ASN A 142 32.16 14.60 -3.74
CA ASN A 142 31.73 15.81 -4.46
C ASN A 142 32.15 17.07 -3.67
N SER A 143 32.43 18.15 -4.39
CA SER A 143 32.87 19.44 -3.82
C SER A 143 31.87 19.99 -2.78
N ASP A 144 30.61 19.74 -2.96
CA ASP A 144 29.53 20.27 -2.13
C ASP A 144 29.55 19.68 -0.72
N PHE A 145 29.94 18.40 -0.57
CA PHE A 145 30.05 17.70 0.70
C PHE A 145 31.48 17.59 1.26
N ALA A 146 32.49 18.03 0.48
CA ALA A 146 33.88 17.85 0.87
C ALA A 146 34.22 18.51 2.22
N ARG A 147 33.62 19.66 2.53
CA ARG A 147 33.80 20.38 3.78
C ARG A 147 33.15 19.61 4.94
N GLU A 148 31.88 19.29 4.81
CA GLU A 148 31.13 18.55 5.85
C GLU A 148 31.75 17.20 6.13
N ARG A 149 32.20 16.49 5.10
CA ARG A 149 32.93 15.24 5.23
C ARG A 149 34.21 15.39 6.05
N ASN A 150 34.98 16.44 5.79
CA ASN A 150 36.22 16.68 6.52
C ASN A 150 35.96 17.03 7.99
N ASP A 151 34.92 17.80 8.28
CA ASP A 151 34.51 18.16 9.63
C ASP A 151 34.10 16.91 10.42
N VAL A 152 33.31 16.02 9.82
CA VAL A 152 32.94 14.74 10.42
C VAL A 152 34.15 13.84 10.67
N LEU A 153 35.10 13.78 9.72
CA LEU A 153 36.33 13.00 9.89
C LEU A 153 37.20 13.53 11.02
N GLU A 154 37.32 14.84 11.18
CA GLU A 154 38.09 15.45 12.24
C GLU A 154 37.45 15.15 13.61
N GLU A 155 36.17 15.34 13.76
CA GLU A 155 35.42 15.00 14.98
C GLU A 155 35.60 13.53 15.38
N LYS A 156 35.48 12.59 14.43
CA LYS A 156 35.68 11.16 14.71
C LYS A 156 37.12 10.84 15.12
N ARG A 157 38.11 11.48 14.50
CA ARG A 157 39.53 11.32 14.88
C ARG A 157 39.80 11.79 16.29
N ASP A 158 39.24 12.93 16.68
CA ASP A 158 39.42 13.48 18.00
C ASP A 158 38.77 12.60 19.06
N LYS A 159 37.56 12.11 18.80
CA LYS A 159 36.90 11.17 19.69
C LYS A 159 37.66 9.85 19.86
N ILE A 160 38.25 9.33 18.80
CA ILE A 160 39.07 8.12 18.86
C ILE A 160 40.34 8.39 19.73
N ARG A 161 40.93 9.56 19.58
CA ARG A 161 42.11 9.96 20.36
C ARG A 161 41.77 10.04 21.86
N GLU A 162 40.65 10.67 22.19
CA GLU A 162 40.14 10.78 23.57
C GLU A 162 39.93 9.39 24.19
N LEU A 163 39.24 8.49 23.50
CA LEU A 163 39.03 7.13 23.96
C LEU A 163 40.32 6.33 24.15
N GLN A 164 41.34 6.57 23.31
CA GLN A 164 42.66 5.93 23.43
C GLN A 164 43.42 6.45 24.67
N GLU A 165 43.31 7.76 24.96
CA GLU A 165 43.91 8.36 26.14
C GLU A 165 43.24 7.86 27.43
N GLU A 166 41.92 7.75 27.44
CA GLU A 166 41.20 7.17 28.58
C GLU A 166 41.65 5.73 28.85
N ARG A 167 41.79 4.90 27.84
CA ARG A 167 42.25 3.50 27.99
C ARG A 167 43.67 3.39 28.52
N ARG A 168 44.54 4.40 28.30
CA ARG A 168 45.91 4.40 28.81
C ARG A 168 45.99 4.81 30.29
N ARG A 169 44.94 5.39 30.84
CA ARG A 169 44.86 5.81 32.23
C ARG A 169 44.43 4.70 33.19
N PHE A 170 43.90 3.61 32.64
CA PHE A 170 43.50 2.39 33.36
C PHE A 170 44.51 1.26 33.08
#